data_ed7c077e11b0a6ed464660bc7960c97b
#
_entry.id   ed7c077e11b0a6ed464660bc7960c97b
#
_cell.length_a   1.000
_cell.length_b   1.000
_cell.length_c   1.000
_cell.angle_alpha   90.00
_cell.angle_beta   90.00
_cell.angle_gamma   90.00
#
_symmetry.space_group_name_H-M   'P 1'
#
loop_
_entity.id
_entity.type
_entity.pdbx_description
1 polymer ?
#
loop_
_entity_poly.entity_id
_entity_poly.type
_entity_poly.pdbx_seq_one_letter_code
_entity_poly.pdbx_strand_id
1 'polypeptide(L)'
;MTVTLPLAVTFRLAVPVDFPEVRRITRDAYLRAGHFSADHPYMSVLEDVEHRAEHAQVWVAEAAGKVVAAVTLTFAGQPYSEIAQDGELEFRMLAVDPAHQGGGVGRAVVREIVEHARRLPGVEGISITSATFMERAHGLYQSLGFRRAPERDWHVPGEDVLLWVFTRSFSRGLSRVSKTMGASI
;
A
#
# COMPACT_ATOMS: atom_id res chain seq x y z
N MET A 1 -12.43 -10.54 31.71
CA MET A 1 -12.53 -9.97 30.35
C MET A 1 -11.22 -9.26 30.06
N THR A 2 -10.37 -9.85 29.22
CA THR A 2 -9.11 -9.22 28.83
C THR A 2 -9.41 -8.27 27.67
N VAL A 3 -9.36 -6.97 27.93
CA VAL A 3 -9.48 -5.95 26.89
C VAL A 3 -8.13 -5.91 26.17
N THR A 4 -8.06 -6.49 24.96
CA THR A 4 -6.89 -6.30 24.09
C THR A 4 -6.95 -4.88 23.58
N LEU A 5 -6.08 -4.01 24.08
CA LEU A 5 -5.90 -2.68 23.50
C LEU A 5 -5.39 -2.82 22.07
N PRO A 6 -5.87 -1.97 21.13
CA PRO A 6 -5.35 -1.99 19.77
C PRO A 6 -3.84 -1.73 19.82
N LEU A 7 -3.08 -2.53 19.08
CA LEU A 7 -1.64 -2.37 18.96
C LEU A 7 -1.34 -0.97 18.43
N ALA A 8 -0.68 -0.14 19.25
CA ALA A 8 -0.24 1.17 18.81
C ALA A 8 0.87 0.99 17.76
N VAL A 9 0.59 1.42 16.54
CA VAL A 9 1.50 1.29 15.40
C VAL A 9 1.93 2.69 14.97
N THR A 10 3.24 2.91 14.87
CA THR A 10 3.83 4.10 14.25
C THR A 10 4.15 3.80 12.79
N PHE A 11 3.72 4.68 11.90
CA PHE A 11 3.97 4.57 10.45
C PHE A 11 4.98 5.63 10.03
N ARG A 12 6.12 5.21 9.47
CA ARG A 12 7.22 6.10 9.10
C ARG A 12 7.98 5.60 7.88
N LEU A 13 8.72 6.51 7.25
CA LEU A 13 9.66 6.15 6.18
C LEU A 13 10.75 5.22 6.76
N ALA A 14 11.09 4.18 6.00
CA ALA A 14 12.19 3.29 6.35
C ALA A 14 13.54 4.01 6.22
N VAL A 15 14.45 3.67 7.12
CA VAL A 15 15.84 4.11 7.07
C VAL A 15 16.74 2.87 6.87
N PRO A 16 18.01 3.02 6.42
CA PRO A 16 18.85 1.88 6.07
C PRO A 16 18.96 0.78 7.12
N VAL A 17 18.90 1.13 8.41
CA VAL A 17 18.93 0.14 9.50
C VAL A 17 17.71 -0.78 9.52
N ASP A 18 16.59 -0.36 8.92
CA ASP A 18 15.38 -1.18 8.82
C ASP A 18 15.43 -2.20 7.67
N PHE A 19 16.27 -1.99 6.66
CA PHE A 19 16.24 -2.77 5.43
C PHE A 19 16.41 -4.28 5.61
N PRO A 20 17.27 -4.79 6.48
CA PRO A 20 17.34 -6.22 6.76
C PRO A 20 16.02 -6.78 7.26
N GLU A 21 15.34 -6.05 8.14
CA GLU A 21 14.06 -6.48 8.71
C GLU A 21 12.90 -6.36 7.69
N VAL A 22 12.89 -5.31 6.88
CA VAL A 22 11.95 -5.16 5.75
C VAL A 22 12.10 -6.33 4.78
N ARG A 23 13.33 -6.73 4.45
CA ARG A 23 13.63 -7.88 3.58
C ARG A 23 13.08 -9.17 4.18
N ARG A 24 13.38 -9.43 5.45
CA ARG A 24 12.90 -10.62 6.16
C ARG A 24 11.37 -10.68 6.18
N ILE A 25 10.72 -9.62 6.62
CA ILE A 25 9.24 -9.56 6.72
C ILE A 25 8.60 -9.78 5.36
N THR A 26 9.11 -9.10 4.32
CA THR A 26 8.56 -9.22 2.97
C THR A 26 8.69 -10.65 2.46
N ARG A 27 9.91 -11.23 2.56
CA ARG A 27 10.15 -12.62 2.19
C ARG A 27 9.24 -13.59 2.93
N ASP A 28 9.21 -13.52 4.25
CA ASP A 28 8.47 -14.45 5.10
C ASP A 28 6.95 -14.37 4.86
N ALA A 29 6.42 -13.16 4.67
CA ALA A 29 5.01 -12.96 4.39
C ALA A 29 4.59 -13.57 3.05
N TYR A 30 5.40 -13.39 2.00
CA TYR A 30 5.10 -13.94 0.67
C TYR A 30 5.28 -15.45 0.61
N LEU A 31 6.30 -16.00 1.27
CA LEU A 31 6.49 -17.45 1.35
C LEU A 31 5.37 -18.12 2.17
N ARG A 32 4.97 -17.52 3.30
CA ARG A 32 3.90 -18.05 4.14
C ARG A 32 2.54 -18.02 3.45
N ALA A 33 2.30 -17.06 2.55
CA ALA A 33 1.10 -17.02 1.75
C ALA A 33 0.96 -18.23 0.81
N GLY A 34 2.08 -18.93 0.52
CA GLY A 34 2.11 -20.18 -0.21
C GLY A 34 1.91 -20.07 -1.72
N HIS A 35 1.89 -18.84 -2.25
CA HIS A 35 1.70 -18.57 -3.69
C HIS A 35 3.01 -18.43 -4.45
N PHE A 36 4.12 -18.25 -3.74
CA PHE A 36 5.46 -18.12 -4.31
C PHE A 36 6.41 -19.10 -3.66
N SER A 37 7.26 -19.76 -4.46
CA SER A 37 8.40 -20.53 -3.97
C SER A 37 9.59 -19.60 -3.71
N ALA A 38 10.55 -20.05 -2.92
CA ALA A 38 11.72 -19.24 -2.55
C ALA A 38 12.62 -18.88 -3.75
N ASP A 39 12.57 -19.68 -4.81
CA ASP A 39 13.31 -19.52 -6.07
C ASP A 39 12.50 -18.78 -7.15
N HIS A 40 11.28 -18.33 -6.84
CA HIS A 40 10.49 -17.57 -7.80
C HIS A 40 11.20 -16.26 -8.18
N PRO A 41 11.30 -15.88 -9.47
CA PRO A 41 12.03 -14.69 -9.90
C PRO A 41 11.60 -13.39 -9.20
N TYR A 42 10.32 -13.26 -8.88
CA TYR A 42 9.79 -12.10 -8.17
C TYR A 42 10.36 -11.94 -6.74
N MET A 43 10.84 -13.02 -6.12
CA MET A 43 11.44 -12.95 -4.79
C MET A 43 12.68 -12.06 -4.76
N SER A 44 13.49 -12.05 -5.82
CA SER A 44 14.66 -11.17 -5.92
C SER A 44 14.26 -9.69 -5.92
N VAL A 45 13.16 -9.35 -6.58
CA VAL A 45 12.59 -7.98 -6.59
C VAL A 45 12.08 -7.59 -5.21
N LEU A 46 11.40 -8.52 -4.53
CA LEU A 46 10.86 -8.31 -3.18
C LEU A 46 11.99 -8.12 -2.14
N GLU A 47 13.12 -8.78 -2.32
CA GLU A 47 14.26 -8.75 -1.41
C GLU A 47 15.22 -7.58 -1.65
N ASP A 48 15.17 -6.93 -2.80
CA ASP A 48 16.00 -5.77 -3.14
C ASP A 48 15.42 -4.47 -2.54
N VAL A 49 15.53 -4.34 -1.23
CA VAL A 49 14.98 -3.21 -0.48
C VAL A 49 15.72 -1.92 -0.78
N GLU A 50 17.03 -1.99 -0.97
CA GLU A 50 17.89 -0.87 -1.30
C GLU A 50 17.45 -0.22 -2.60
N HIS A 51 17.33 -1.00 -3.67
CA HIS A 51 16.86 -0.50 -4.96
C HIS A 51 15.44 0.09 -4.87
N ARG A 52 14.55 -0.55 -4.09
CA ARG A 52 13.20 0.01 -3.86
C ARG A 52 13.26 1.37 -3.17
N ALA A 53 14.11 1.51 -2.16
CA ALA A 53 14.24 2.76 -1.40
C ALA A 53 14.86 3.90 -2.23
N GLU A 54 15.67 3.57 -3.24
CA GLU A 54 16.23 4.55 -4.18
C GLU A 54 15.21 5.07 -5.20
N HIS A 55 14.22 4.25 -5.57
CA HIS A 55 13.31 4.53 -6.70
C HIS A 55 11.83 4.65 -6.30
N ALA A 56 11.52 4.46 -5.03
CA ALA A 56 10.18 4.59 -4.44
C ALA A 56 10.31 4.92 -2.95
N GLN A 57 9.18 5.04 -2.26
CA GLN A 57 9.18 5.24 -0.82
C GLN A 57 8.89 3.93 -0.11
N VAL A 58 9.85 3.40 0.63
CA VAL A 58 9.63 2.25 1.52
C VAL A 58 9.21 2.76 2.89
N TRP A 59 8.03 2.36 3.34
CA TRP A 59 7.48 2.72 4.64
C TRP A 59 7.38 1.50 5.54
N VAL A 60 7.56 1.71 6.83
CA VAL A 60 7.44 0.68 7.85
C VAL A 60 6.41 1.04 8.90
N ALA A 61 5.76 0.01 9.42
CA ALA A 61 4.96 0.09 10.61
C ALA A 61 5.76 -0.49 11.78
N GLU A 62 5.85 0.27 12.86
CA GLU A 62 6.59 -0.11 14.05
C GLU A 62 5.64 -0.26 15.24
N ALA A 63 5.78 -1.34 15.98
CA ALA A 63 5.05 -1.61 17.21
C ALA A 63 6.02 -2.04 18.30
N ALA A 64 5.94 -1.42 19.47
CA ALA A 64 6.82 -1.70 20.62
C ALA A 64 8.32 -1.66 20.24
N GLY A 65 8.73 -0.70 19.41
CA GLY A 65 10.11 -0.53 18.97
C GLY A 65 10.62 -1.56 17.94
N LYS A 66 9.71 -2.32 17.31
CA LYS A 66 10.05 -3.32 16.28
C LYS A 66 9.27 -3.07 14.99
N VAL A 67 9.92 -3.22 13.86
CA VAL A 67 9.26 -3.22 12.56
C VAL A 67 8.37 -4.46 12.46
N VAL A 68 7.08 -4.26 12.19
CA VAL A 68 6.07 -5.34 12.11
C VAL A 68 5.39 -5.41 10.75
N ALA A 69 5.58 -4.42 9.90
CA ALA A 69 5.10 -4.43 8.52
C ALA A 69 5.92 -3.48 7.66
N ALA A 70 5.88 -3.71 6.35
CA ALA A 70 6.49 -2.85 5.36
C ALA A 70 5.60 -2.71 4.14
N VAL A 71 5.71 -1.57 3.43
CA VAL A 71 4.98 -1.29 2.19
C VAL A 71 5.80 -0.36 1.32
N THR A 72 5.60 -0.44 0.01
CA THR A 72 6.19 0.47 -0.97
C THR A 72 5.11 1.42 -1.48
N LEU A 73 5.39 2.73 -1.42
CA LEU A 73 4.54 3.78 -1.98
C LEU A 73 5.23 4.37 -3.21
N THR A 74 4.46 4.59 -4.27
CA THR A 74 4.95 5.14 -5.53
C THR A 74 3.87 5.99 -6.21
N PHE A 75 4.24 6.68 -7.28
CA PHE A 75 3.35 7.59 -8.01
C PHE A 75 3.48 7.35 -9.50
N ALA A 76 2.50 7.84 -10.28
CA ALA A 76 2.52 7.72 -11.74
C ALA A 76 3.86 8.16 -12.33
N GLY A 77 4.40 7.35 -13.24
CA GLY A 77 5.67 7.62 -13.93
C GLY A 77 6.93 7.25 -13.15
N GLN A 78 6.83 6.82 -11.89
CA GLN A 78 7.98 6.33 -11.13
C GLN A 78 8.31 4.86 -11.47
N PRO A 79 9.57 4.41 -11.29
CA PRO A 79 10.01 3.07 -11.71
C PRO A 79 9.22 1.90 -11.11
N TYR A 80 8.69 2.06 -9.89
CA TYR A 80 7.89 1.02 -9.23
C TYR A 80 6.38 1.14 -9.46
N SER A 81 5.91 2.17 -10.18
CA SER A 81 4.50 2.31 -10.52
C SER A 81 4.15 1.39 -11.67
N GLU A 82 3.07 0.63 -11.52
CA GLU A 82 2.52 -0.25 -12.56
C GLU A 82 1.20 0.27 -13.09
N ILE A 83 0.37 0.85 -12.22
CA ILE A 83 -1.01 1.20 -12.57
C ILE A 83 -1.43 2.61 -12.15
N ALA A 84 -0.64 3.32 -11.36
CA ALA A 84 -1.02 4.66 -10.91
C ALA A 84 -1.26 5.59 -12.09
N GLN A 85 -2.38 6.30 -12.06
CA GLN A 85 -2.71 7.38 -12.95
C GLN A 85 -2.36 8.73 -12.32
N ASP A 86 -2.38 9.81 -13.09
CA ASP A 86 -2.12 11.16 -12.57
C ASP A 86 -3.04 11.45 -11.38
N GLY A 87 -2.44 11.92 -10.29
CA GLY A 87 -3.14 12.17 -9.03
C GLY A 87 -3.35 10.94 -8.15
N GLU A 88 -2.84 9.77 -8.52
CA GLU A 88 -2.90 8.58 -7.68
C GLU A 88 -1.58 8.28 -6.97
N LEU A 89 -1.70 7.89 -5.69
CA LEU A 89 -0.69 7.14 -4.97
C LEU A 89 -0.95 5.65 -5.20
N GLU A 90 0.06 4.91 -5.60
CA GLU A 90 0.01 3.45 -5.67
C GLU A 90 0.77 2.85 -4.48
N PHE A 91 0.19 1.88 -3.78
CA PHE A 91 0.96 1.11 -2.81
C PHE A 91 1.10 -0.34 -3.26
N ARG A 92 2.27 -0.90 -2.98
CA ARG A 92 2.68 -2.22 -3.42
C ARG A 92 3.45 -2.95 -2.33
N MET A 93 3.57 -4.26 -2.48
CA MET A 93 4.44 -5.09 -1.62
C MET A 93 4.14 -4.89 -0.13
N LEU A 94 2.85 -4.75 0.22
CA LEU A 94 2.43 -4.71 1.61
C LEU A 94 2.67 -6.08 2.23
N ALA A 95 3.51 -6.11 3.24
CA ALA A 95 3.86 -7.31 3.98
C ALA A 95 3.73 -7.05 5.48
N VAL A 96 3.04 -7.94 6.18
CA VAL A 96 2.95 -7.96 7.65
C VAL A 96 3.76 -9.14 8.16
N ASP A 97 4.60 -8.90 9.16
CA ASP A 97 5.35 -9.97 9.81
C ASP A 97 4.40 -11.11 10.19
N PRO A 98 4.68 -12.36 9.75
CA PRO A 98 3.87 -13.52 10.08
C PRO A 98 3.55 -13.67 11.57
N ALA A 99 4.45 -13.25 12.45
CA ALA A 99 4.24 -13.25 13.90
C ALA A 99 3.18 -12.23 14.37
N HIS A 100 2.85 -11.23 13.54
CA HIS A 100 1.91 -10.15 13.85
C HIS A 100 0.66 -10.16 12.96
N GLN A 101 0.49 -11.17 12.12
CA GLN A 101 -0.71 -11.35 11.31
C GLN A 101 -1.93 -11.71 12.18
N GLY A 102 -3.12 -11.26 11.73
CA GLY A 102 -4.37 -11.48 12.49
C GLY A 102 -4.63 -10.46 13.60
N GLY A 103 -3.64 -9.64 13.97
CA GLY A 103 -3.76 -8.60 15.00
C GLY A 103 -4.21 -7.21 14.51
N GLY A 104 -4.62 -7.09 13.24
CA GLY A 104 -5.07 -5.81 12.67
C GLY A 104 -3.98 -4.88 12.15
N VAL A 105 -2.72 -5.32 12.13
CA VAL A 105 -1.57 -4.52 11.62
C VAL A 105 -1.79 -4.10 10.17
N GLY A 106 -2.18 -5.02 9.28
CA GLY A 106 -2.44 -4.69 7.88
C GLY A 106 -3.53 -3.63 7.71
N ARG A 107 -4.60 -3.70 8.50
CA ARG A 107 -5.65 -2.69 8.53
C ARG A 107 -5.12 -1.33 8.99
N ALA A 108 -4.31 -1.32 10.04
CA ALA A 108 -3.70 -0.09 10.56
C ALA A 108 -2.80 0.55 9.50
N VAL A 109 -1.95 -0.24 8.83
CA VAL A 109 -1.07 0.26 7.76
C VAL A 109 -1.88 0.86 6.61
N VAL A 110 -2.91 0.17 6.09
CA VAL A 110 -3.71 0.71 4.97
C VAL A 110 -4.46 1.98 5.38
N ARG A 111 -4.93 2.09 6.63
CA ARG A 111 -5.50 3.35 7.14
C ARG A 111 -4.49 4.48 7.13
N GLU A 112 -3.27 4.23 7.60
CA GLU A 112 -2.20 5.25 7.59
C GLU A 112 -1.82 5.66 6.17
N ILE A 113 -1.79 4.73 5.20
CA ILE A 113 -1.59 5.04 3.79
C ILE A 113 -2.70 5.98 3.29
N VAL A 114 -3.95 5.70 3.62
CA VAL A 114 -5.08 6.55 3.23
C VAL A 114 -4.96 7.96 3.82
N GLU A 115 -4.65 8.06 5.11
CA GLU A 115 -4.48 9.37 5.76
C GLU A 115 -3.24 10.12 5.25
N HIS A 116 -2.16 9.40 4.95
CA HIS A 116 -0.97 9.97 4.32
C HIS A 116 -1.29 10.54 2.94
N ALA A 117 -1.94 9.74 2.08
CA ALA A 117 -2.32 10.15 0.73
C ALA A 117 -3.21 11.40 0.72
N ARG A 118 -4.17 11.49 1.65
CA ARG A 118 -5.06 12.65 1.78
C ARG A 118 -4.34 13.95 2.11
N ARG A 119 -3.19 13.87 2.78
CA ARG A 119 -2.37 15.05 3.14
C ARG A 119 -1.43 15.49 2.02
N LEU A 120 -1.22 14.65 1.02
CA LEU A 120 -0.30 14.97 -0.09
C LEU A 120 -0.97 15.91 -1.10
N PRO A 121 -0.31 17.02 -1.44
CA PRO A 121 -0.80 17.92 -2.49
C PRO A 121 -0.90 17.18 -3.83
N GLY A 122 -2.01 17.37 -4.54
CA GLY A 122 -2.23 16.80 -5.86
C GLY A 122 -2.61 15.31 -5.87
N VAL A 123 -2.64 14.63 -4.73
CA VAL A 123 -3.14 13.25 -4.64
C VAL A 123 -4.66 13.26 -4.46
N GLU A 124 -5.35 12.61 -5.38
CA GLU A 124 -6.82 12.55 -5.45
C GLU A 124 -7.36 11.14 -5.19
N GLY A 125 -6.47 10.16 -5.13
CA GLY A 125 -6.85 8.77 -4.89
C GLY A 125 -5.67 7.84 -4.68
N ILE A 126 -6.01 6.58 -4.43
CA ILE A 126 -5.06 5.50 -4.23
C ILE A 126 -5.44 4.35 -5.15
N SER A 127 -4.43 3.69 -5.71
CA SER A 127 -4.60 2.46 -6.47
C SER A 127 -3.72 1.34 -5.91
N ILE A 128 -4.16 0.09 -6.08
CA ILE A 128 -3.41 -1.12 -5.75
C ILE A 128 -3.79 -2.26 -6.68
N THR A 129 -2.81 -3.08 -7.04
CA THR A 129 -3.02 -4.39 -7.66
C THR A 129 -2.92 -5.51 -6.62
N SER A 130 -3.75 -6.54 -6.80
CA SER A 130 -3.75 -7.72 -5.96
C SER A 130 -4.08 -8.96 -6.81
N ALA A 131 -3.32 -10.03 -6.64
CA ALA A 131 -3.60 -11.26 -7.35
C ALA A 131 -4.96 -11.84 -6.95
N THR A 132 -5.64 -12.49 -7.90
CA THR A 132 -7.01 -12.99 -7.74
C THR A 132 -7.20 -13.92 -6.56
N PHE A 133 -6.15 -14.65 -6.16
CA PHE A 133 -6.15 -15.59 -5.05
C PHE A 133 -5.94 -14.92 -3.66
N MET A 134 -5.68 -13.61 -3.60
CA MET A 134 -5.42 -12.88 -2.34
C MET A 134 -6.73 -12.37 -1.69
N GLU A 135 -7.69 -13.25 -1.48
CA GLU A 135 -9.04 -12.90 -1.01
C GLU A 135 -9.08 -12.11 0.30
N ARG A 136 -8.17 -12.44 1.25
CA ARG A 136 -8.07 -11.70 2.54
C ARG A 136 -7.70 -10.24 2.33
N ALA A 137 -6.79 -9.97 1.42
CA ALA A 137 -6.39 -8.61 1.06
C ALA A 137 -7.56 -7.86 0.40
N HIS A 138 -8.30 -8.53 -0.50
CA HIS A 138 -9.49 -7.95 -1.15
C HIS A 138 -10.54 -7.51 -0.12
N GLY A 139 -10.88 -8.38 0.83
CA GLY A 139 -11.81 -8.07 1.91
C GLY A 139 -11.34 -6.89 2.77
N LEU A 140 -10.04 -6.81 3.05
CA LEU A 140 -9.44 -5.69 3.77
C LEU A 140 -9.62 -4.39 3.00
N TYR A 141 -9.25 -4.35 1.72
CA TYR A 141 -9.35 -3.15 0.88
C TYR A 141 -10.79 -2.66 0.77
N GLN A 142 -11.73 -3.56 0.46
CA GLN A 142 -13.15 -3.24 0.36
C GLN A 142 -13.70 -2.67 1.68
N SER A 143 -13.33 -3.26 2.82
CA SER A 143 -13.75 -2.78 4.15
C SER A 143 -13.20 -1.39 4.49
N LEU A 144 -12.16 -0.94 3.80
CA LEU A 144 -11.54 0.38 3.93
C LEU A 144 -11.94 1.34 2.80
N GLY A 145 -12.99 1.01 2.05
CA GLY A 145 -13.58 1.89 1.04
C GLY A 145 -12.91 1.85 -0.33
N PHE A 146 -12.03 0.89 -0.58
CA PHE A 146 -11.54 0.61 -1.93
C PHE A 146 -12.63 -0.12 -2.73
N ARG A 147 -12.69 0.16 -4.02
CA ARG A 147 -13.61 -0.46 -4.97
C ARG A 147 -12.83 -1.13 -6.09
N ARG A 148 -13.36 -2.22 -6.60
CA ARG A 148 -12.83 -2.86 -7.79
C ARG A 148 -12.92 -1.92 -9.00
N ALA A 149 -11.85 -1.91 -9.80
CA ALA A 149 -11.77 -1.24 -11.09
C ALA A 149 -11.43 -2.28 -12.18
N PRO A 150 -12.41 -3.14 -12.58
CA PRO A 150 -12.15 -4.28 -13.45
C PRO A 150 -11.60 -3.89 -14.83
N GLU A 151 -11.91 -2.68 -15.28
CA GLU A 151 -11.40 -2.10 -16.55
C GLU A 151 -9.91 -1.82 -16.52
N ARG A 152 -9.30 -1.89 -15.36
CA ARG A 152 -7.85 -1.70 -15.12
C ARG A 152 -7.12 -3.00 -14.79
N ASP A 153 -7.81 -4.13 -14.76
CA ASP A 153 -7.20 -5.43 -14.51
C ASP A 153 -6.19 -5.79 -15.61
N TRP A 154 -5.13 -6.49 -15.23
CA TRP A 154 -4.08 -6.85 -16.16
C TRP A 154 -3.41 -8.17 -15.79
N HIS A 155 -2.75 -8.79 -16.75
CA HIS A 155 -1.95 -10.00 -16.53
C HIS A 155 -0.48 -9.65 -16.38
N VAL A 156 0.19 -10.35 -15.46
CA VAL A 156 1.66 -10.25 -15.36
C VAL A 156 2.27 -10.74 -16.67
N PRO A 157 3.13 -9.94 -17.33
CA PRO A 157 3.74 -10.34 -18.60
C PRO A 157 4.53 -11.64 -18.46
N GLY A 158 4.20 -12.64 -19.29
CA GLY A 158 4.86 -13.94 -19.31
C GLY A 158 4.40 -14.93 -18.23
N GLU A 159 3.41 -14.58 -17.42
CA GLU A 159 2.83 -15.43 -16.38
C GLU A 159 1.31 -15.52 -16.53
N ASP A 160 0.72 -16.65 -16.10
CA ASP A 160 -0.74 -16.82 -16.05
C ASP A 160 -1.28 -16.31 -14.70
N VAL A 161 -0.98 -15.05 -14.38
CA VAL A 161 -1.39 -14.39 -13.15
C VAL A 161 -2.19 -13.14 -13.49
N LEU A 162 -3.50 -13.19 -13.20
CA LEU A 162 -4.40 -12.03 -13.31
C LEU A 162 -4.31 -11.19 -12.04
N LEU A 163 -4.07 -9.90 -12.22
CA LEU A 163 -4.03 -8.92 -11.15
C LEU A 163 -5.30 -8.05 -11.21
N TRP A 164 -6.01 -8.04 -10.11
CA TRP A 164 -7.17 -7.19 -9.91
C TRP A 164 -6.75 -5.82 -9.39
N VAL A 165 -7.38 -4.77 -9.94
CA VAL A 165 -7.15 -3.41 -9.50
C VAL A 165 -8.25 -2.95 -8.55
N PHE A 166 -7.83 -2.33 -7.46
CA PHE A 166 -8.71 -1.65 -6.51
C PHE A 166 -8.30 -0.18 -6.43
N THR A 167 -9.28 0.70 -6.34
CA THR A 167 -9.06 2.15 -6.23
C THR A 167 -9.88 2.74 -5.11
N ARG A 168 -9.36 3.82 -4.53
CA ARG A 168 -10.10 4.66 -3.59
C ARG A 168 -9.89 6.12 -3.94
N SER A 169 -10.94 6.78 -4.41
CA SER A 169 -10.92 8.22 -4.72
C SER A 169 -11.22 9.04 -3.46
N PHE A 170 -10.63 10.22 -3.40
CA PHE A 170 -10.94 11.22 -2.39
C PHE A 170 -11.90 12.25 -2.95
N SER A 171 -13.00 12.52 -2.23
CA SER A 171 -13.88 13.62 -2.58
C SER A 171 -13.14 14.94 -2.43
N ARG A 172 -12.97 15.72 -3.47
CA ARG A 172 -12.59 17.12 -3.34
C ARG A 172 -13.72 17.81 -2.59
N GLY A 173 -13.44 18.33 -1.40
CA GLY A 173 -14.31 19.32 -0.80
C GLY A 173 -14.46 20.46 -1.81
N LEU A 174 -15.68 20.67 -2.33
CA LEU A 174 -16.01 21.82 -3.13
C LEU A 174 -15.75 23.07 -2.28
N SER A 175 -14.58 23.67 -2.41
CA SER A 175 -14.37 25.05 -2.00
C SER A 175 -15.26 25.89 -2.92
N ARG A 176 -16.48 26.21 -2.42
CA ARG A 176 -17.31 27.26 -3.00
C ARG A 176 -16.51 28.57 -2.88
N VAL A 177 -15.78 28.91 -3.92
CA VAL A 177 -15.39 30.29 -4.14
C VAL A 177 -16.69 31.00 -4.56
N SER A 178 -17.35 31.60 -3.58
CA SER A 178 -18.38 32.60 -3.85
C SER A 178 -17.72 33.76 -4.59
N LYS A 179 -17.88 33.78 -5.91
CA LYS A 179 -17.57 34.94 -6.72
C LYS A 179 -18.67 35.96 -6.46
N THR A 180 -18.46 36.81 -5.46
CA THR A 180 -19.29 37.98 -5.24
C THR A 180 -19.04 38.89 -6.43
N MET A 181 -19.97 38.91 -7.36
CA MET A 181 -20.07 39.97 -8.38
C MET A 181 -20.54 41.22 -7.65
N GLY A 182 -19.60 42.10 -7.34
CA GLY A 182 -19.89 43.47 -7.02
C GLY A 182 -20.30 44.20 -8.30
N ALA A 183 -21.59 44.42 -8.45
CA ALA A 183 -22.09 45.42 -9.35
C ALA A 183 -21.77 46.82 -8.72
N SER A 184 -21.09 47.67 -9.44
CA SER A 184 -21.04 49.09 -9.16
C SER A 184 -21.45 49.86 -10.41
N ILE A 185 -22.36 50.73 -10.16
CA ILE A 185 -23.02 51.72 -10.97
C ILE A 185 -22.00 52.68 -11.60
#